data_b56eff91331e0e28467304e0cf8ab8b8
#
_entry.id   b56eff91331e0e28467304e0cf8ab8b8
#
_cell.length_a   1.000
_cell.length_b   1.000
_cell.length_c   1.000
_cell.angle_alpha   90.00
_cell.angle_beta   90.00
_cell.angle_gamma   90.00
#
_symmetry.space_group_name_H-M   'P 1'
#
loop_
_entity.id
_entity.type
_entity.pdbx_description
1 polymer ?
#
loop_
_entity_poly.entity_id
_entity_poly.type
_entity_poly.pdbx_seq_one_letter_code
_entity_poly.pdbx_strand_id
1 'polypeptide(L)'
;TAKICLIENGQPERSRSFEVARMYRDLKGSGMPVRIPVIEMVEIGAGGGSIARVDDMGRITVGPDSAGSEPGPACYGLGGDNATVTDANLALGKLDPDRFAGGKITLSSEKSQVVLDRDVGDKLELKDHWSAAGIAEIVEENMANAARVHAIERGKVINRHTMIAFGGGAPLHAGRLAQKLGINTVIVPKGAG
;
A
#
# COMPACT_ATOMS: atom_id res chain seq x y z
N THR A 1 2.65 3.57 -4.71
CA THR A 1 3.20 2.29 -5.19
C THR A 1 3.94 1.61 -4.05
N ALA A 2 3.58 0.37 -3.69
CA ALA A 2 4.36 -0.47 -2.81
C ALA A 2 5.36 -1.29 -3.61
N LYS A 3 6.60 -1.38 -3.10
CA LYS A 3 7.68 -2.14 -3.72
C LYS A 3 8.22 -3.15 -2.71
N ILE A 4 8.42 -4.38 -3.15
CA ILE A 4 8.89 -5.47 -2.30
C ILE A 4 10.07 -6.14 -2.98
N CYS A 5 11.20 -6.24 -2.30
CA CYS A 5 12.34 -7.01 -2.76
C CYS A 5 12.84 -7.94 -1.65
N LEU A 6 13.49 -9.01 -2.04
CA LEU A 6 14.13 -9.96 -1.14
C LEU A 6 15.61 -9.61 -1.00
N ILE A 7 16.10 -9.69 0.23
CA ILE A 7 17.51 -9.46 0.56
C ILE A 7 18.07 -10.74 1.16
N GLU A 8 19.13 -11.26 0.59
CA GLU A 8 19.84 -12.43 1.11
C GLU A 8 21.33 -12.12 1.30
N ASN A 9 21.88 -12.56 2.41
CA ASN A 9 23.30 -12.32 2.75
C ASN A 9 23.67 -10.82 2.66
N GLY A 10 22.75 -9.94 3.03
CA GLY A 10 22.96 -8.48 2.98
C GLY A 10 22.93 -7.87 1.58
N GLN A 11 22.54 -8.62 0.56
CA GLN A 11 22.45 -8.14 -0.83
C GLN A 11 21.04 -8.28 -1.36
N PRO A 12 20.48 -7.24 -2.01
CA PRO A 12 19.22 -7.36 -2.72
C PRO A 12 19.38 -8.32 -3.90
N GLU A 13 18.35 -9.11 -4.14
CA GLU A 13 18.31 -10.01 -5.28
C GLU A 13 18.40 -9.20 -6.59
N ARG A 14 19.17 -9.69 -7.56
CA ARG A 14 19.37 -9.01 -8.84
C ARG A 14 18.94 -9.90 -10.00
N SER A 15 18.35 -9.29 -11.01
CA SER A 15 18.06 -9.93 -12.28
C SER A 15 18.80 -9.23 -13.42
N ARG A 16 19.06 -9.97 -14.49
CA ARG A 16 19.61 -9.41 -15.75
C ARG A 16 18.52 -9.09 -16.76
N SER A 17 17.30 -9.42 -16.47
CA SER A 17 16.15 -9.15 -17.32
C SER A 17 14.89 -9.01 -16.48
N PHE A 18 13.99 -8.18 -16.95
CA PHE A 18 12.64 -8.05 -16.41
C PHE A 18 11.66 -7.81 -17.56
N GLU A 19 10.38 -7.93 -17.27
CA GLU A 19 9.33 -7.70 -18.26
C GLU A 19 8.59 -6.40 -17.94
N VAL A 20 8.37 -5.58 -18.98
CA VAL A 20 7.52 -4.40 -18.90
C VAL A 20 6.20 -4.65 -19.63
N ALA A 21 5.17 -3.89 -19.28
CA ALA A 21 3.86 -3.95 -19.92
C ALA A 21 3.28 -5.38 -19.99
N ARG A 22 3.38 -6.16 -18.91
CA ARG A 22 2.78 -7.49 -18.85
C ARG A 22 1.28 -7.41 -19.14
N MET A 23 0.84 -8.21 -20.09
CA MET A 23 -0.59 -8.33 -20.44
C MET A 23 -1.36 -9.03 -19.31
N TYR A 24 -0.74 -10.02 -18.67
CA TYR A 24 -1.27 -10.71 -17.48
C TYR A 24 -0.30 -10.52 -16.32
N ARG A 25 -0.78 -9.91 -15.24
CA ARG A 25 0.05 -9.48 -14.10
C ARG A 25 0.92 -10.59 -13.53
N ASP A 26 0.36 -11.77 -13.36
CA ASP A 26 0.99 -12.89 -12.67
C ASP A 26 1.57 -13.94 -13.63
N LEU A 27 1.57 -13.67 -14.95
CA LEU A 27 2.09 -14.59 -15.96
C LEU A 27 3.42 -14.09 -16.52
N LYS A 28 4.50 -14.79 -16.20
CA LYS A 28 5.83 -14.58 -16.82
C LYS A 28 5.76 -14.88 -18.33
N GLY A 29 6.45 -14.05 -19.12
CA GLY A 29 6.45 -14.17 -20.57
C GLY A 29 5.30 -13.45 -21.26
N SER A 30 4.42 -12.77 -20.53
CA SER A 30 3.32 -11.99 -21.10
C SER A 30 3.67 -10.55 -21.41
N GLY A 31 4.86 -10.10 -21.02
CA GLY A 31 5.37 -8.75 -21.24
C GLY A 31 6.52 -8.68 -22.22
N MET A 32 6.99 -7.47 -22.48
CA MET A 32 8.16 -7.21 -23.31
C MET A 32 9.44 -7.37 -22.48
N PRO A 33 10.36 -8.28 -22.86
CA PRO A 33 11.58 -8.50 -22.10
C PRO A 33 12.58 -7.35 -22.30
N VAL A 34 13.09 -6.81 -21.18
CA VAL A 34 14.16 -5.80 -21.14
C VAL A 34 15.38 -6.45 -20.49
N ARG A 35 16.54 -6.36 -21.12
CA ARG A 35 17.78 -6.97 -20.64
C ARG A 35 18.74 -5.91 -20.12
N ILE A 36 18.60 -5.56 -18.87
CA ILE A 36 19.53 -4.71 -18.10
C ILE A 36 19.64 -5.24 -16.67
N PRO A 37 20.75 -5.03 -15.98
CA PRO A 37 20.86 -5.37 -14.56
C PRO A 37 19.91 -4.52 -13.73
N VAL A 38 19.04 -5.17 -12.95
CA VAL A 38 18.08 -4.52 -12.05
C VAL A 38 18.06 -5.21 -10.69
N ILE A 39 17.61 -4.49 -9.68
CA ILE A 39 17.18 -5.11 -8.43
C ILE A 39 15.85 -5.80 -8.71
N GLU A 40 15.77 -7.08 -8.39
CA GLU A 40 14.54 -7.84 -8.55
C GLU A 40 13.53 -7.43 -7.49
N MET A 41 12.40 -6.89 -7.92
CA MET A 41 11.32 -6.48 -7.03
C MET A 41 9.97 -6.64 -7.69
N VAL A 42 8.95 -6.82 -6.88
CA VAL A 42 7.57 -6.70 -7.31
C VAL A 42 7.04 -5.31 -6.94
N GLU A 43 6.36 -4.68 -7.87
CA GLU A 43 5.67 -3.41 -7.66
C GLU A 43 4.18 -3.60 -7.80
N ILE A 44 3.42 -3.02 -6.88
CA ILE A 44 1.96 -3.02 -6.94
C ILE A 44 1.42 -1.61 -6.82
N GLY A 45 0.25 -1.38 -7.43
CA GLY A 45 -0.46 -0.10 -7.38
C GLY A 45 -1.14 0.15 -6.03
N ALA A 46 -0.43 -0.09 -4.93
CA ALA A 46 -0.91 0.18 -3.58
C ALA A 46 -0.07 1.28 -2.93
N GLY A 47 -0.72 2.26 -2.34
CA GLY A 47 -0.06 3.39 -1.68
C GLY A 47 -1.07 4.34 -1.05
N GLY A 48 -0.60 5.40 -0.41
CA GLY A 48 -1.46 6.34 0.31
C GLY A 48 -2.55 6.99 -0.55
N GLY A 49 -2.25 7.29 -1.81
CA GLY A 49 -3.22 7.87 -2.75
C GLY A 49 -4.16 6.86 -3.42
N SER A 50 -4.01 5.55 -3.16
CA SER A 50 -4.91 4.55 -3.75
C SER A 50 -6.36 4.80 -3.34
N ILE A 51 -7.25 4.91 -4.33
CA ILE A 51 -8.66 5.23 -4.14
C ILE A 51 -9.41 3.98 -3.70
N ALA A 52 -10.22 4.13 -2.67
CA ALA A 52 -11.11 3.10 -2.17
C ALA A 52 -12.53 3.29 -2.73
N ARG A 53 -13.19 2.18 -3.09
CA ARG A 53 -14.56 2.16 -3.60
C ARG A 53 -15.28 0.91 -3.14
N VAL A 54 -16.59 0.93 -3.22
CA VAL A 54 -17.43 -0.26 -3.12
C VAL A 54 -17.82 -0.69 -4.53
N ASP A 55 -17.56 -1.94 -4.88
CA ASP A 55 -17.94 -2.50 -6.18
C ASP A 55 -19.42 -2.92 -6.21
N ASP A 56 -19.92 -3.31 -7.40
CA ASP A 56 -21.32 -3.72 -7.61
C ASP A 56 -21.73 -4.96 -6.80
N MET A 57 -20.76 -5.68 -6.23
CA MET A 57 -21.00 -6.84 -5.36
C MET A 57 -20.95 -6.48 -3.86
N GLY A 58 -20.87 -5.20 -3.52
CA GLY A 58 -20.78 -4.74 -2.13
C GLY A 58 -19.45 -5.02 -1.45
N ARG A 59 -18.34 -5.08 -2.21
CA ARG A 59 -17.01 -5.32 -1.64
C ARG A 59 -16.15 -4.07 -1.71
N ILE A 60 -15.38 -3.82 -0.67
CA ILE A 60 -14.39 -2.75 -0.69
C ILE A 60 -13.27 -3.13 -1.67
N THR A 61 -12.93 -2.24 -2.57
CA THR A 61 -11.79 -2.33 -3.48
C THR A 61 -10.85 -1.15 -3.26
N VAL A 62 -9.53 -1.36 -3.37
CA VAL A 62 -8.52 -0.32 -3.17
C VAL A 62 -7.54 -0.34 -4.33
N GLY A 63 -7.48 0.77 -5.07
CA GLY A 63 -6.75 0.87 -6.32
C GLY A 63 -7.47 0.15 -7.47
N PRO A 64 -6.83 0.03 -8.66
CA PRO A 64 -5.50 0.55 -9.02
C PRO A 64 -5.45 2.08 -9.18
N ASP A 65 -6.59 2.76 -9.24
CA ASP A 65 -6.66 4.21 -9.39
C ASP A 65 -6.06 4.92 -8.18
N SER A 66 -5.43 6.06 -8.43
CA SER A 66 -4.80 6.87 -7.41
C SER A 66 -5.19 8.34 -7.55
N ALA A 67 -5.45 9.00 -6.44
CA ALA A 67 -5.66 10.43 -6.38
C ALA A 67 -4.36 11.24 -6.65
N GLY A 68 -3.22 10.57 -6.73
CA GLY A 68 -1.92 11.22 -6.90
C GLY A 68 -1.50 12.03 -5.68
N SER A 69 -0.64 13.01 -5.91
CA SER A 69 -0.24 14.01 -4.91
C SER A 69 -1.05 15.29 -5.01
N GLU A 70 -1.64 15.56 -6.19
CA GLU A 70 -2.45 16.72 -6.49
C GLU A 70 -3.59 16.29 -7.43
N PRO A 71 -4.87 16.49 -7.09
CA PRO A 71 -5.34 17.08 -5.82
C PRO A 71 -5.07 16.22 -4.58
N GLY A 72 -4.71 14.94 -4.74
CA GLY A 72 -4.34 14.02 -3.69
C GLY A 72 -5.53 13.54 -2.84
N PRO A 73 -5.24 12.92 -1.69
CA PRO A 73 -6.21 12.55 -0.67
C PRO A 73 -7.11 13.71 -0.23
N ALA A 74 -8.34 13.43 0.13
CA ALA A 74 -9.29 14.46 0.59
C ALA A 74 -8.77 15.23 1.81
N CYS A 75 -8.08 14.55 2.72
CA CYS A 75 -7.49 15.17 3.91
C CYS A 75 -6.41 16.22 3.60
N TYR A 76 -5.82 16.25 2.41
CA TYR A 76 -4.86 17.30 2.05
C TYR A 76 -5.51 18.67 1.87
N GLY A 77 -6.82 18.70 1.64
CA GLY A 77 -7.56 19.96 1.44
C GLY A 77 -7.28 20.67 0.11
N LEU A 78 -6.63 19.98 -0.84
CA LEU A 78 -6.25 20.51 -2.15
C LEU A 78 -7.28 20.22 -3.26
N GLY A 79 -8.48 19.81 -2.89
CA GLY A 79 -9.56 19.51 -3.84
C GLY A 79 -9.74 18.01 -4.13
N GLY A 80 -9.02 17.13 -3.44
CA GLY A 80 -9.27 15.68 -3.51
C GLY A 80 -10.65 15.35 -2.98
N ASP A 81 -11.36 14.47 -3.69
CA ASP A 81 -12.77 14.14 -3.42
C ASP A 81 -13.07 12.64 -3.48
N ASN A 82 -12.10 11.80 -3.23
CA ASN A 82 -12.30 10.36 -3.15
C ASN A 82 -11.68 9.84 -1.85
N ALA A 83 -12.32 8.81 -1.25
CA ALA A 83 -11.72 8.09 -0.14
C ALA A 83 -10.41 7.42 -0.57
N THR A 84 -9.34 7.63 0.18
CA THR A 84 -8.03 7.03 -0.09
C THR A 84 -7.48 6.29 1.11
N VAL A 85 -6.41 5.53 0.89
CA VAL A 85 -5.67 4.88 1.98
C VAL A 85 -5.09 5.89 2.98
N THR A 86 -4.70 7.09 2.53
CA THR A 86 -4.23 8.16 3.44
C THR A 86 -5.36 8.66 4.33
N ASP A 87 -6.57 8.85 3.79
CA ASP A 87 -7.75 9.23 4.58
C ASP A 87 -8.08 8.17 5.61
N ALA A 88 -8.02 6.89 5.23
CA ALA A 88 -8.22 5.77 6.14
C ALA A 88 -7.14 5.72 7.25
N ASN A 89 -5.87 5.92 6.90
CA ASN A 89 -4.78 5.94 7.87
C ASN A 89 -4.90 7.12 8.86
N LEU A 90 -5.38 8.27 8.39
CA LEU A 90 -5.64 9.42 9.26
C LEU A 90 -6.80 9.12 10.23
N ALA A 91 -7.92 8.59 9.73
CA ALA A 91 -9.06 8.22 10.56
C ALA A 91 -8.74 7.14 11.60
N LEU A 92 -7.79 6.24 11.28
CA LEU A 92 -7.28 5.21 12.22
C LEU A 92 -6.21 5.73 13.20
N GLY A 93 -5.89 7.03 13.17
CA GLY A 93 -4.88 7.62 14.05
C GLY A 93 -3.44 7.20 13.74
N LYS A 94 -3.18 6.62 12.56
CA LYS A 94 -1.82 6.24 12.12
C LYS A 94 -1.01 7.44 11.64
N LEU A 95 -1.63 8.57 11.36
CA LEU A 95 -1.01 9.82 10.93
C LEU A 95 -1.31 10.93 11.93
N ASP A 96 -0.28 11.73 12.24
CA ASP A 96 -0.42 12.96 13.00
C ASP A 96 -0.82 14.08 12.01
N PRO A 97 -2.02 14.69 12.18
CA PRO A 97 -2.52 15.69 11.24
C PRO A 97 -1.64 16.94 11.14
N ASP A 98 -0.93 17.30 12.22
CA ASP A 98 -0.13 18.52 12.29
C ASP A 98 1.33 18.31 11.87
N ARG A 99 1.79 17.06 11.75
CA ARG A 99 3.18 16.71 11.43
C ARG A 99 3.38 16.06 10.08
N PHE A 100 2.34 16.00 9.26
CA PHE A 100 2.43 15.39 7.94
C PHE A 100 3.38 16.18 7.02
N ALA A 101 4.18 15.46 6.22
CA ALA A 101 5.19 16.02 5.32
C ALA A 101 6.14 17.04 6.02
N GLY A 102 6.54 16.74 7.26
CA GLY A 102 7.38 17.64 8.05
C GLY A 102 6.67 18.91 8.50
N GLY A 103 5.34 18.85 8.69
CA GLY A 103 4.50 20.00 9.09
C GLY A 103 4.17 20.97 7.95
N LYS A 104 4.43 20.58 6.70
CA LYS A 104 4.11 21.42 5.53
C LYS A 104 2.64 21.33 5.11
N ILE A 105 1.96 20.27 5.49
CA ILE A 105 0.55 20.03 5.16
C ILE A 105 -0.16 19.66 6.46
N THR A 106 -1.17 20.43 6.85
CA THR A 106 -2.09 20.06 7.92
C THR A 106 -3.21 19.22 7.34
N LEU A 107 -3.40 18.01 7.85
CA LEU A 107 -4.42 17.10 7.38
C LEU A 107 -5.78 17.40 8.01
N SER A 108 -6.84 17.37 7.21
CA SER A 108 -8.22 17.54 7.69
C SER A 108 -8.88 16.20 7.97
N SER A 109 -9.05 15.89 9.26
CA SER A 109 -9.77 14.69 9.69
C SER A 109 -11.26 14.73 9.27
N GLU A 110 -11.86 15.92 9.26
CA GLU A 110 -13.24 16.11 8.82
C GLU A 110 -13.44 15.72 7.35
N LYS A 111 -12.56 16.19 6.46
CA LYS A 111 -12.63 15.84 5.03
C LYS A 111 -12.41 14.34 4.82
N SER A 112 -11.48 13.71 5.55
CA SER A 112 -11.32 12.26 5.53
C SER A 112 -12.62 11.55 5.90
N GLN A 113 -13.25 11.93 6.99
CA GLN A 113 -14.48 11.30 7.46
C GLN A 113 -15.59 11.41 6.42
N VAL A 114 -15.81 12.60 5.85
CA VAL A 114 -16.82 12.83 4.83
C VAL A 114 -16.67 11.89 3.64
N VAL A 115 -15.48 11.73 3.09
CA VAL A 115 -15.26 10.85 1.93
C VAL A 115 -15.33 9.37 2.30
N LEU A 116 -14.84 8.99 3.48
CA LEU A 116 -14.92 7.62 3.97
C LEU A 116 -16.36 7.16 4.18
N ASP A 117 -17.19 8.02 4.75
CA ASP A 117 -18.60 7.74 4.94
C ASP A 117 -19.33 7.64 3.60
N ARG A 118 -19.21 8.64 2.74
CA ARG A 118 -19.88 8.69 1.44
C ARG A 118 -19.50 7.53 0.51
N ASP A 119 -18.19 7.23 0.41
CA ASP A 119 -17.69 6.30 -0.61
C ASP A 119 -17.76 4.84 -0.16
N VAL A 120 -17.73 4.59 1.16
CA VAL A 120 -17.70 3.24 1.73
C VAL A 120 -18.75 3.05 2.83
N GLY A 121 -18.78 3.93 3.84
CA GLY A 121 -19.61 3.77 5.03
C GLY A 121 -21.10 3.65 4.71
N ASP A 122 -21.65 4.63 4.03
CA ASP A 122 -23.08 4.69 3.69
C ASP A 122 -23.49 3.53 2.78
N LYS A 123 -22.60 3.11 1.88
CA LYS A 123 -22.87 2.01 0.93
C LYS A 123 -22.91 0.64 1.58
N LEU A 124 -22.18 0.46 2.68
CA LEU A 124 -22.04 -0.82 3.38
C LEU A 124 -22.66 -0.79 4.78
N GLU A 125 -23.36 0.29 5.14
CA GLU A 125 -23.96 0.51 6.46
C GLU A 125 -22.94 0.37 7.61
N LEU A 126 -21.67 0.76 7.34
CA LEU A 126 -20.60 0.74 8.31
C LEU A 126 -20.58 2.03 9.12
N LYS A 127 -20.36 1.91 10.42
CA LYS A 127 -20.29 3.04 11.36
C LYS A 127 -18.87 3.26 11.84
N ASP A 128 -18.63 4.45 12.36
CA ASP A 128 -17.36 4.85 12.99
C ASP A 128 -16.15 4.60 12.06
N HIS A 129 -15.12 3.92 12.57
CA HIS A 129 -13.89 3.68 11.85
C HIS A 129 -13.88 2.40 11.00
N TRP A 130 -15.01 1.68 10.87
CA TRP A 130 -15.05 0.41 10.14
C TRP A 130 -14.76 0.56 8.66
N SER A 131 -15.17 1.67 8.03
CA SER A 131 -14.81 1.98 6.64
C SER A 131 -13.30 2.10 6.47
N ALA A 132 -12.65 2.85 7.36
CA ALA A 132 -11.20 3.03 7.35
C ALA A 132 -10.46 1.72 7.64
N ALA A 133 -10.94 0.92 8.59
CA ALA A 133 -10.38 -0.38 8.92
C ALA A 133 -10.49 -1.36 7.74
N GLY A 134 -11.63 -1.38 7.05
CA GLY A 134 -11.84 -2.20 5.86
C GLY A 134 -10.89 -1.82 4.72
N ILE A 135 -10.71 -0.53 4.46
CA ILE A 135 -9.75 -0.03 3.45
C ILE A 135 -8.32 -0.46 3.80
N ALA A 136 -7.91 -0.27 5.05
CA ALA A 136 -6.58 -0.66 5.52
C ALA A 136 -6.37 -2.17 5.38
N GLU A 137 -7.35 -2.99 5.76
CA GLU A 137 -7.27 -4.45 5.64
C GLU A 137 -7.09 -4.91 4.20
N ILE A 138 -7.82 -4.32 3.25
CA ILE A 138 -7.71 -4.67 1.82
C ILE A 138 -6.34 -4.28 1.24
N VAL A 139 -5.85 -3.07 1.53
CA VAL A 139 -4.54 -2.66 1.01
C VAL A 139 -3.40 -3.50 1.58
N GLU A 140 -3.49 -3.87 2.87
CA GLU A 140 -2.51 -4.71 3.54
C GLU A 140 -2.56 -6.16 3.02
N GLU A 141 -3.74 -6.68 2.68
CA GLU A 141 -3.85 -7.99 2.04
C GLU A 141 -3.28 -7.99 0.62
N ASN A 142 -3.53 -6.93 -0.16
CA ASN A 142 -2.93 -6.77 -1.47
C ASN A 142 -1.39 -6.77 -1.41
N MET A 143 -0.82 -6.08 -0.41
CA MET A 143 0.63 -6.07 -0.16
C MET A 143 1.13 -7.46 0.26
N ALA A 144 0.40 -8.13 1.17
CA ALA A 144 0.76 -9.46 1.64
C ALA A 144 0.76 -10.49 0.51
N ASN A 145 -0.27 -10.46 -0.34
CA ASN A 145 -0.35 -11.35 -1.50
C ASN A 145 0.80 -11.13 -2.48
N ALA A 146 1.13 -9.88 -2.78
CA ALA A 146 2.27 -9.58 -3.64
C ALA A 146 3.59 -10.10 -3.05
N ALA A 147 3.79 -9.96 -1.73
CA ALA A 147 4.97 -10.47 -1.05
C ALA A 147 5.04 -12.01 -1.06
N ARG A 148 3.90 -12.69 -0.82
CA ARG A 148 3.83 -14.16 -0.88
C ARG A 148 4.14 -14.68 -2.27
N VAL A 149 3.51 -14.11 -3.31
CA VAL A 149 3.75 -14.52 -4.70
C VAL A 149 5.21 -14.33 -5.08
N HIS A 150 5.77 -13.16 -4.77
CA HIS A 150 7.18 -12.87 -5.06
C HIS A 150 8.14 -13.85 -4.37
N ALA A 151 7.89 -14.17 -3.08
CA ALA A 151 8.69 -15.15 -2.36
C ALA A 151 8.56 -16.56 -2.95
N ILE A 152 7.35 -17.01 -3.28
CA ILE A 152 7.09 -18.32 -3.88
C ILE A 152 7.77 -18.45 -5.24
N GLU A 153 7.67 -17.43 -6.10
CA GLU A 153 8.33 -17.42 -7.41
C GLU A 153 9.85 -17.54 -7.32
N ARG A 154 10.42 -17.15 -6.17
CA ARG A 154 11.86 -17.24 -5.86
C ARG A 154 12.22 -18.47 -5.03
N GLY A 155 11.26 -19.34 -4.72
CA GLY A 155 11.49 -20.52 -3.86
C GLY A 155 11.84 -20.16 -2.42
N LYS A 156 11.38 -19.00 -1.93
CA LYS A 156 11.68 -18.50 -0.59
C LYS A 156 10.52 -18.69 0.37
N VAL A 157 10.84 -18.89 1.63
CA VAL A 157 9.87 -19.03 2.72
C VAL A 157 9.79 -17.71 3.47
N ILE A 158 8.75 -16.91 3.19
CA ILE A 158 8.68 -15.50 3.60
C ILE A 158 8.72 -15.29 5.11
N ASN A 159 8.11 -16.16 5.90
CA ASN A 159 8.06 -16.06 7.36
C ASN A 159 9.42 -16.32 8.06
N ARG A 160 10.44 -16.72 7.31
CA ARG A 160 11.82 -16.86 7.82
C ARG A 160 12.65 -15.59 7.62
N HIS A 161 12.06 -14.55 7.03
CA HIS A 161 12.74 -13.27 6.80
C HIS A 161 12.42 -12.26 7.92
N THR A 162 13.29 -11.27 8.05
CA THR A 162 13.00 -10.04 8.78
C THR A 162 12.46 -9.01 7.79
N MET A 163 11.40 -8.31 8.14
CA MET A 163 10.87 -7.22 7.33
C MET A 163 11.62 -5.93 7.63
N ILE A 164 12.04 -5.22 6.59
CA ILE A 164 12.53 -3.84 6.70
C ILE A 164 11.50 -2.96 6.00
N ALA A 165 10.87 -2.07 6.75
CA ALA A 165 9.88 -1.13 6.22
C ALA A 165 10.47 0.28 6.15
N PHE A 166 10.47 0.86 4.94
CA PHE A 166 10.97 2.21 4.70
C PHE A 166 10.16 2.92 3.63
N GLY A 167 10.31 4.25 3.54
CA GLY A 167 9.45 5.14 2.77
C GLY A 167 8.29 5.66 3.62
N GLY A 168 7.65 6.75 3.20
CA GLY A 168 6.64 7.45 3.98
C GLY A 168 5.39 6.64 4.34
N GLY A 169 5.02 5.65 3.53
CA GLY A 169 3.81 4.85 3.74
C GLY A 169 4.04 3.45 4.32
N ALA A 170 5.14 2.79 3.99
CA ALA A 170 5.37 1.40 4.37
C ALA A 170 5.36 1.15 5.89
N PRO A 171 5.97 2.00 6.74
CA PRO A 171 5.92 1.82 8.18
C PRO A 171 4.52 1.77 8.78
N LEU A 172 3.55 2.48 8.19
CA LEU A 172 2.15 2.54 8.67
C LEU A 172 1.43 1.19 8.55
N HIS A 173 1.89 0.33 7.66
CA HIS A 173 1.29 -0.97 7.36
C HIS A 173 2.15 -2.13 7.85
N ALA A 174 3.40 -1.88 8.25
CA ALA A 174 4.41 -2.92 8.48
C ALA A 174 4.02 -3.94 9.57
N GLY A 175 3.42 -3.49 10.67
CA GLY A 175 3.01 -4.37 11.76
C GLY A 175 1.94 -5.38 11.33
N ARG A 176 0.88 -4.90 10.70
CA ARG A 176 -0.20 -5.76 10.22
C ARG A 176 0.25 -6.65 9.06
N LEU A 177 1.07 -6.12 8.16
CA LEU A 177 1.65 -6.88 7.06
C LEU A 177 2.54 -8.03 7.57
N ALA A 178 3.36 -7.78 8.59
CA ALA A 178 4.18 -8.83 9.22
C ALA A 178 3.31 -9.94 9.83
N GLN A 179 2.23 -9.58 10.53
CA GLN A 179 1.27 -10.56 11.06
C GLN A 179 0.68 -11.43 9.95
N LYS A 180 0.23 -10.82 8.85
CA LYS A 180 -0.32 -11.54 7.69
C LYS A 180 0.68 -12.49 7.03
N LEU A 181 1.96 -12.14 7.06
CA LEU A 181 3.05 -12.91 6.47
C LEU A 181 3.70 -13.91 7.45
N GLY A 182 3.31 -13.89 8.72
CA GLY A 182 3.92 -14.71 9.76
C GLY A 182 5.36 -14.30 10.07
N ILE A 183 5.71 -13.03 9.84
CA ILE A 183 7.05 -12.48 10.11
C ILE A 183 7.10 -11.97 11.54
N ASN A 184 8.09 -12.41 12.30
CA ASN A 184 8.20 -12.10 13.74
C ASN A 184 9.00 -10.81 14.03
N THR A 185 9.78 -10.33 13.06
CA THR A 185 10.68 -9.18 13.27
C THR A 185 10.48 -8.13 12.19
N VAL A 186 10.21 -6.91 12.61
CA VAL A 186 10.08 -5.74 11.73
C VAL A 186 11.10 -4.69 12.16
N ILE A 187 11.84 -4.15 11.20
CA ILE A 187 12.79 -3.07 11.39
C ILE A 187 12.28 -1.84 10.63
N VAL A 188 12.11 -0.74 11.33
CA VAL A 188 11.88 0.58 10.75
C VAL A 188 13.13 1.42 11.02
N PRO A 189 13.99 1.67 10.02
CA PRO A 189 15.23 2.40 10.23
C PRO A 189 14.95 3.88 10.54
N LYS A 190 15.90 4.54 11.22
CA LYS A 190 15.84 6.00 11.39
C LYS A 190 15.87 6.67 10.01
N GLY A 191 14.97 7.64 9.79
CA GLY A 191 14.82 8.29 8.49
C GLY A 191 14.17 7.38 7.44
N ALA A 192 13.27 6.50 7.84
CA ALA A 192 12.54 5.61 6.93
C ALA A 192 11.59 6.34 5.97
N GLY A 193 11.17 7.59 6.32
CA GLY A 193 10.24 8.41 5.54
C GLY A 193 10.88 9.61 4.88
#